data_b11b76ada099f8f4a25e3c7852330b8a
#
_entry.id   b11b76ada099f8f4a25e3c7852330b8a
#
_cell.length_a   1.000
_cell.length_b   1.000
_cell.length_c   1.000
_cell.angle_alpha   90.00
_cell.angle_beta   90.00
_cell.angle_gamma   90.00
#
_symmetry.space_group_name_H-M   'P 1'
#
loop_
_entity.id
_entity.type
_entity.pdbx_description
1 polymer ?
#
loop_
_entity_poly.entity_id
_entity_poly.type
_entity_poly.pdbx_seq_one_letter_code
_entity_poly.pdbx_strand_id
1 'polypeptide(L)' 'MIKVVGVRFRRAGKIYYFDPKDFKIETGNHVIVETARGVEFGTVMIAPKEVSKHVYIFFVFY' A
#
# COMPACT_ATOMS: atom_id res chain seq x y z
N MET A 1 -8.13 -12.76 8.51
CA MET A 1 -8.18 -11.49 7.78
C MET A 1 -6.88 -10.74 7.95
N ILE A 2 -6.47 -10.03 6.93
CA ILE A 2 -5.23 -9.27 6.97
C ILE A 2 -5.55 -7.79 6.72
N LYS A 3 -4.73 -6.94 7.31
CA LYS A 3 -4.90 -5.50 7.17
C LYS A 3 -4.05 -5.02 6.00
N VAL A 4 -4.63 -4.23 5.14
CA VAL A 4 -3.93 -3.68 3.98
C VAL A 4 -4.27 -2.22 3.79
N VAL A 5 -3.38 -1.53 3.07
CA VAL A 5 -3.63 -0.16 2.61
C VAL A 5 -3.63 -0.17 1.10
N GLY A 6 -4.44 0.68 0.50
CA GLY A 6 -4.47 0.84 -0.94
C GLY A 6 -3.61 2.02 -1.36
N VAL A 7 -2.65 1.77 -2.24
CA VAL A 7 -1.69 2.77 -2.68
C VAL A 7 -1.77 2.92 -4.20
N ARG A 8 -1.78 4.16 -4.64
CA ARG A 8 -1.75 4.48 -6.07
C ARG A 8 -0.42 5.11 -6.42
N PHE A 9 0.22 4.55 -7.42
CA PHE A 9 1.48 5.09 -7.91
C PHE A 9 1.20 6.09 -9.03
N ARG A 10 2.13 7.03 -9.16
CA ARG A 10 1.95 8.14 -10.09
C ARG A 10 1.67 7.68 -11.52
N ARG A 11 2.31 6.60 -11.94
CA ARG A 11 2.23 6.16 -13.34
C ARG A 11 1.11 5.18 -13.62
N ALA A 12 0.59 4.53 -12.59
CA ALA A 12 -0.44 3.54 -12.77
C ALA A 12 -1.72 4.08 -12.15
N GLY A 13 -2.80 4.09 -12.91
CA GLY A 13 -4.08 4.52 -12.37
C GLY A 13 -4.70 3.52 -11.43
N LYS A 14 -4.06 2.38 -11.23
CA LYS A 14 -4.58 1.30 -10.41
C LYS A 14 -4.14 1.46 -8.97
N ILE A 15 -4.94 0.88 -8.06
CA ILE A 15 -4.62 0.83 -6.65
C ILE A 15 -4.07 -0.55 -6.34
N TYR A 16 -2.93 -0.57 -5.67
CA TYR A 16 -2.29 -1.80 -5.22
C TYR A 16 -2.36 -1.87 -3.72
N TYR A 17 -2.41 -3.07 -3.17
CA TYR A 17 -2.59 -3.26 -1.74
C TYR A 17 -1.29 -3.73 -1.10
N PHE A 18 -0.99 -3.16 0.06
CA PHE A 18 0.25 -3.42 0.77
C PHE A 18 -0.03 -3.63 2.24
N ASP A 19 0.87 -4.33 2.90
CA ASP A 19 0.82 -4.54 4.33
C ASP A 19 1.36 -3.28 5.02
N PRO A 20 0.54 -2.59 5.82
CA PRO A 20 1.01 -1.37 6.48
C PRO A 20 1.94 -1.65 7.65
N LYS A 21 2.13 -2.92 8.03
CA LYS A 21 2.96 -3.27 9.18
C LYS A 21 2.47 -2.53 10.42
N ASP A 22 3.39 -1.94 11.17
CA ASP A 22 3.05 -1.19 12.37
C ASP A 22 2.96 0.30 12.11
N PHE A 23 3.05 0.71 10.87
CA PHE A 23 2.98 2.13 10.53
C PHE A 23 1.55 2.62 10.64
N LYS A 24 1.41 3.82 11.17
CA LYS A 24 0.11 4.49 11.22
C LYS A 24 -0.06 5.27 9.93
N ILE A 25 -0.78 4.67 9.01
CA ILE A 25 -0.91 5.22 7.66
C ILE A 25 -2.35 5.67 7.47
N GLU A 26 -2.52 6.85 6.91
CA GLU A 26 -3.82 7.44 6.66
C GLU A 26 -3.95 7.81 5.20
N THR A 27 -5.19 7.95 4.75
CA THR A 27 -5.48 8.40 3.40
C THR A 27 -4.81 9.73 3.14
N GLY A 28 -4.16 9.85 2.00
CA GLY A 28 -3.42 11.05 1.64
C GLY A 28 -1.95 10.99 1.97
N ASN A 29 -1.53 10.06 2.82
CA ASN A 29 -0.11 9.92 3.14
C ASN A 29 0.67 9.46 1.92
N HIS A 30 1.94 9.85 1.87
CA HIS A 30 2.86 9.39 0.86
C HIS A 30 3.70 8.27 1.44
N VAL A 31 3.91 7.23 0.65
CA VAL A 31 4.65 6.06 1.09
C VAL A 31 5.64 5.64 0.03
N ILE A 32 6.67 4.96 0.47
CA ILE A 32 7.65 4.36 -0.41
C ILE A 32 7.50 2.85 -0.25
N VAL A 33 7.29 2.17 -1.37
CA VAL A 33 7.11 0.72 -1.35
C VAL A 33 8.13 0.08 -2.25
N GLU A 34 8.52 -1.13 -1.90
CA GLU A 34 9.41 -1.91 -2.71
C GLU A 34 8.61 -2.91 -3.52
N THR A 35 8.80 -2.89 -4.82
CA THR A 35 8.10 -3.78 -5.74
C THR A 35 9.11 -4.56 -6.54
N ALA A 36 8.62 -5.46 -7.39
CA ALA A 36 9.47 -6.22 -8.30
C ALA A 36 10.26 -5.33 -9.25
N ARG A 37 9.77 -4.13 -9.49
CA ARG A 37 10.45 -3.15 -10.36
C ARG A 37 11.41 -2.25 -9.60
N GLY A 38 11.46 -2.39 -8.29
CA GLY A 38 12.28 -1.55 -7.44
C GLY A 38 11.42 -0.70 -6.53
N VAL A 39 11.99 0.40 -6.06
CA VAL A 39 11.33 1.28 -5.11
C VAL A 39 10.40 2.23 -5.83
N GLU A 40 9.17 2.35 -5.36
CA GLU A 40 8.15 3.21 -5.94
C GLU A 40 7.61 4.17 -4.90
N PHE A 41 7.22 5.34 -5.34
CA PHE A 41 6.62 6.36 -4.50
C PHE A 41 5.12 6.41 -4.80
N GLY A 42 4.31 6.33 -3.76
CA GLY A 42 2.87 6.29 -3.95
C GLY A 42 2.11 7.11 -2.93
N THR A 43 0.80 7.24 -3.17
CA THR A 43 -0.10 7.94 -2.28
C THR A 43 -1.15 6.95 -1.77
N VAL A 44 -1.40 6.99 -0.47
CA VAL A 44 -2.40 6.12 0.15
C VAL A 44 -3.78 6.63 -0.23
N MET A 45 -4.53 5.80 -0.94
CA MET A 45 -5.89 6.13 -1.36
C MET A 45 -6.93 5.46 -0.49
N ILE A 46 -6.59 4.33 0.10
CA ILE A 46 -7.49 3.59 0.95
C ILE A 46 -6.79 3.35 2.28
N ALA A 47 -7.39 3.87 3.36
CA ALA A 47 -6.85 3.70 4.71
C ALA A 47 -6.82 2.23 5.09
N PRO A 48 -6.04 1.85 6.10
CA PRO A 48 -5.94 0.45 6.48
C PRO A 48 -7.30 -0.18 6.73
N LYS A 49 -7.52 -1.32 6.12
CA LYS A 49 -8.74 -2.08 6.31
C LYS A 49 -8.42 -3.57 6.23
N GLU A 50 -9.30 -4.38 6.77
CA GLU A 50 -9.14 -5.81 6.74
C GLU A 50 -9.77 -6.38 5.49
N VAL A 51 -9.05 -7.31 4.86
CA VAL A 51 -9.52 -7.98 3.65
C VAL A 51 -9.25 -9.48 3.78
N SER A 52 -9.82 -10.25 2.86
CA SER A 52 -9.54 -11.68 2.84
C SER A 52 -8.07 -11.92 2.49
N LYS A 53 -7.61 -13.12 2.78
CA LYS A 53 -6.19 -13.45 2.63
C LYS A 53 -5.73 -13.71 1.19
N HIS A 54 -6.55 -13.41 0.22
CA HIS A 54 -6.19 -13.63 -1.19
C HIS A 54 -5.60 -12.41 -1.87
N VAL A 55 -5.32 -11.37 -1.12
CA VAL A 55 -4.73 -10.15 -1.66
C VAL A 55 -3.22 -10.28 -1.69
N TYR A 56 -2.59 -9.90 -2.80
CA TYR A 56 -1.13 -9.83 -2.89
C TYR A 56 -0.65 -8.59 -2.16
N ILE A 57 0.34 -8.78 -1.27
CA ILE A 57 0.79 -7.71 -0.40
C ILE A 57 2.30 -7.57 -0.51
N PHE A 58 2.75 -6.33 -0.65
CA PHE A 58 4.16 -5.97 -0.65
C PHE A 58 4.48 -5.18 0.60
N PHE A 59 5.78 -5.06 0.92
CA PHE A 59 6.19 -4.28 2.07
C PHE A 59 6.05 -2.80 1.77
N VAL A 60 5.68 -2.04 2.80
CA VAL A 60 5.53 -0.61 2.71
C VAL A 60 6.58 0.03 3.61
N PHE A 61 7.30 1.01 3.10
CA PHE A 61 8.26 1.81 3.86
C PHE A 61 7.71 3.22 3.98
N TYR A 62 7.88 3.76 5.15
CA TYR A 62 7.25 5.04 5.46
C TYR A 62 8.27 6.15 5.69
#